data_a713ae551cd9ca49bac9f07888adb185
#
_entry.id   a713ae551cd9ca49bac9f07888adb185
#
_cell.length_a   1.000
_cell.length_b   1.000
_cell.length_c   1.000
_cell.angle_alpha   90.00
_cell.angle_beta   90.00
_cell.angle_gamma   90.00
#
_symmetry.space_group_name_H-M   'P 1'
#
loop_
_entity.id
_entity.type
_entity.pdbx_description
1 polymer ?
#
loop_
_entity_poly.entity_id
_entity_poly.type
_entity_poly.pdbx_seq_one_letter_code
_entity_poly.pdbx_strand_id
1 'polypeptide(L)'
;MTSLPPALLRPLLCTVALSTPLLANAQEQAPGVQAGITFGATTGAYAHYDDKPLVLPALSWQGKRFFASPGSLGMNLYKADGLRVSAVATPYTLRFKTDDVNDPQLRRLHSRQMSAMVGINADYSADWGAVAASVKREVSGHGGGVESSLHYSYPIQAGRFTWVPRVGVVHSSARLLDYYYGISDEEALRSGLAAYKPGSATSPSLQIAVSTPLGTKWRATGVVANQWFGDAVEDSPMARRSSQTSAFISLMRAF
;
A
#
# COMPACT_ATOMS: atom_id res chain seq x y z
N MET A 1 -24.24 21.20 35.24
CA MET A 1 -23.53 19.93 35.03
C MET A 1 -23.84 19.47 33.61
N THR A 2 -23.03 19.89 32.67
CA THR A 2 -23.18 19.57 31.23
C THR A 2 -22.17 18.50 30.91
N SER A 3 -22.62 17.28 30.65
CA SER A 3 -21.81 16.14 30.24
C SER A 3 -21.39 16.30 28.80
N LEU A 4 -20.08 16.38 28.55
CA LEU A 4 -19.45 16.26 27.25
C LEU A 4 -19.57 14.82 26.72
N PRO A 5 -19.95 14.60 25.45
CA PRO A 5 -19.95 13.26 24.88
C PRO A 5 -18.49 12.79 24.62
N PRO A 6 -18.19 11.50 24.80
CA PRO A 6 -16.87 10.97 24.50
C PRO A 6 -16.64 10.97 22.98
N ALA A 7 -15.70 11.77 22.53
CA ALA A 7 -15.17 11.72 21.18
C ALA A 7 -14.43 10.36 21.00
N LEU A 8 -15.13 9.37 20.46
CA LEU A 8 -14.57 8.12 20.02
C LEU A 8 -13.54 8.41 18.93
N LEU A 9 -12.26 8.18 19.25
CA LEU A 9 -11.16 8.11 18.30
C LEU A 9 -11.46 6.97 17.31
N ARG A 10 -12.09 7.27 16.19
CA ARG A 10 -12.24 6.34 15.07
C ARG A 10 -10.94 6.39 14.24
N PRO A 11 -10.16 5.32 14.15
CA PRO A 11 -8.99 5.30 13.28
C PRO A 11 -9.47 5.33 11.82
N LEU A 12 -9.17 6.43 11.15
CA LEU A 12 -9.37 6.57 9.71
C LEU A 12 -8.11 6.04 9.00
N LEU A 13 -8.23 4.85 8.45
CA LEU A 13 -7.19 4.23 7.62
C LEU A 13 -7.46 4.56 6.15
N CYS A 14 -6.81 5.62 5.65
CA CYS A 14 -6.63 5.83 4.19
C CYS A 14 -5.23 5.34 3.84
N THR A 15 -5.09 4.40 2.93
CA THR A 15 -3.81 3.70 2.77
C THR A 15 -3.50 3.34 1.35
N VAL A 16 -2.25 3.57 1.03
CA VAL A 16 -1.54 2.98 -0.11
C VAL A 16 -1.17 1.56 0.26
N ALA A 17 -1.32 0.64 -0.66
CA ALA A 17 -0.71 -0.66 -0.57
C ALA A 17 0.82 -0.54 -0.59
N LEU A 18 1.42 -0.16 0.54
CA LEU A 18 2.85 -0.33 0.80
C LEU A 18 3.11 -1.82 1.05
N SER A 19 2.78 -2.65 0.07
CA SER A 19 2.91 -4.10 0.15
C SER A 19 4.31 -4.61 -0.16
N THR A 20 5.32 -3.74 -0.03
CA THR A 20 6.71 -4.17 -0.16
C THR A 20 7.48 -3.80 1.10
N PRO A 21 8.30 -4.71 1.64
CA PRO A 21 9.20 -4.36 2.72
C PRO A 21 10.03 -3.15 2.28
N LEU A 22 9.87 -2.06 3.01
CA LEU A 22 10.55 -0.76 2.83
C LEU A 22 12.05 -0.88 3.08
N LEU A 23 12.80 -1.69 2.50
CA LEU A 23 14.21 -1.99 2.64
C LEU A 23 14.38 -3.53 2.67
N ALA A 24 14.11 -4.21 1.57
CA ALA A 24 14.80 -5.46 1.31
C ALA A 24 16.24 -5.09 0.89
N ASN A 25 16.98 -4.49 1.81
CA ASN A 25 18.42 -4.38 1.65
C ASN A 25 19.01 -5.77 1.87
N ALA A 26 20.01 -6.11 1.07
CA ALA A 26 20.83 -7.29 1.18
C ALA A 26 21.61 -7.42 2.52
N GLN A 27 21.41 -6.55 3.48
CA GLN A 27 21.83 -6.77 4.86
C GLN A 27 20.77 -7.64 5.54
N GLU A 28 21.16 -8.85 5.82
CA GLU A 28 20.46 -9.77 6.70
C GLU A 28 20.05 -9.04 7.98
N GLN A 29 18.76 -8.66 8.06
CA GLN A 29 18.26 -8.09 9.30
C GLN A 29 18.39 -9.17 10.36
N ALA A 30 19.23 -8.89 11.36
CA ALA A 30 19.35 -9.74 12.51
C ALA A 30 17.96 -10.04 13.10
N PRO A 31 17.71 -11.27 13.56
CA PRO A 31 16.45 -11.59 14.24
C PRO A 31 16.21 -10.55 15.34
N GLY A 32 15.03 -9.94 15.35
CA GLY A 32 14.73 -8.91 16.32
C GLY A 32 13.34 -8.31 16.16
N VAL A 33 12.97 -7.54 17.14
CA VAL A 33 11.74 -6.76 17.18
C VAL A 33 12.10 -5.28 16.98
N GLN A 34 11.35 -4.60 16.16
CA GLN A 34 11.38 -3.15 16.05
C GLN A 34 9.96 -2.62 16.24
N ALA A 35 9.83 -1.55 17.00
CA ALA A 35 8.55 -0.88 17.18
C ALA A 35 8.74 0.64 17.03
N GLY A 36 7.69 1.30 16.58
CA GLY A 36 7.75 2.72 16.32
C GLY A 36 6.42 3.31 15.89
N ILE A 37 6.50 4.43 15.21
CA ILE A 37 5.35 5.16 14.70
C ILE A 37 5.60 5.61 13.25
N THR A 38 4.55 5.59 12.45
CA THR A 38 4.57 6.09 11.08
C THR A 38 3.51 7.17 10.93
N PHE A 39 3.92 8.29 10.37
CA PHE A 39 3.06 9.38 9.92
C PHE A 39 3.03 9.38 8.40
N GLY A 40 1.88 9.59 7.81
CA GLY A 40 1.77 9.63 6.38
C GLY A 40 0.55 10.35 5.85
N ALA A 41 0.61 10.67 4.58
CA ALA A 41 -0.50 11.20 3.81
C ALA A 41 -0.47 10.60 2.41
N THR A 42 -1.65 10.44 1.84
CA THR A 42 -1.83 9.95 0.49
C THR A 42 -2.89 10.77 -0.20
N THR A 43 -2.64 11.17 -1.44
CA THR A 43 -3.68 11.76 -2.27
C THR A 43 -4.61 10.63 -2.74
N GLY A 44 -5.91 10.72 -2.45
CA GLY A 44 -6.87 9.68 -2.83
C GLY A 44 -7.05 9.56 -4.34
N ALA A 45 -7.35 8.36 -4.82
CA ALA A 45 -7.70 8.10 -6.21
C ALA A 45 -9.11 8.61 -6.55
N TYR A 46 -10.00 8.61 -5.57
CA TYR A 46 -11.41 8.97 -5.75
C TYR A 46 -11.64 10.48 -5.84
N ALA A 47 -12.62 10.86 -6.64
CA ALA A 47 -13.05 12.24 -6.79
C ALA A 47 -13.68 12.76 -5.48
N HIS A 48 -13.40 14.02 -5.16
CA HIS A 48 -14.01 14.72 -4.02
C HIS A 48 -13.89 14.01 -2.66
N TYR A 49 -12.82 13.21 -2.50
CA TYR A 49 -12.51 12.47 -1.27
C TYR A 49 -11.54 13.27 -0.39
N ASP A 50 -11.83 13.38 0.91
CA ASP A 50 -10.98 14.10 1.84
C ASP A 50 -9.73 13.26 2.20
N ASP A 51 -8.57 13.72 1.74
CA ASP A 51 -7.27 13.13 2.04
C ASP A 51 -6.87 13.50 3.49
N LYS A 52 -6.94 12.56 4.41
CA LYS A 52 -6.60 12.79 5.82
C LYS A 52 -5.23 12.21 6.15
N PRO A 53 -4.41 12.94 6.94
CA PRO A 53 -3.14 12.40 7.41
C PRO A 53 -3.37 11.17 8.31
N LEU A 54 -2.42 10.25 8.27
CA LEU A 54 -2.47 8.97 8.93
C LEU A 54 -1.37 8.87 9.97
N VAL A 55 -1.72 8.37 11.14
CA VAL A 55 -0.76 8.00 12.20
C VAL A 55 -0.97 6.54 12.54
N LEU A 56 0.07 5.72 12.37
CA LEU A 56 0.00 4.28 12.62
C LEU A 56 1.11 3.82 13.56
N PRO A 57 0.81 2.93 14.51
CA PRO A 57 1.85 2.17 15.17
C PRO A 57 2.55 1.29 14.12
N ALA A 58 3.87 1.22 14.19
CA ALA A 58 4.68 0.40 13.32
C ALA A 58 5.37 -0.69 14.15
N LEU A 59 5.13 -1.93 13.80
CA LEU A 59 5.77 -3.10 14.40
C LEU A 59 6.43 -3.92 13.30
N SER A 60 7.69 -4.27 13.50
CA SER A 60 8.42 -5.19 12.64
C SER A 60 9.05 -6.28 13.50
N TRP A 61 8.92 -7.50 13.06
CA TRP A 61 9.54 -8.67 13.67
C TRP A 61 10.10 -9.59 12.61
N GLN A 62 11.33 -9.99 12.79
CA GLN A 62 12.01 -10.94 11.91
C GLN A 62 12.39 -12.19 12.70
N GLY A 63 11.70 -13.29 12.45
CA GLY A 63 12.04 -14.61 12.95
C GLY A 63 12.79 -15.45 11.90
N LYS A 64 13.12 -16.68 12.24
CA LYS A 64 13.80 -17.61 11.31
C LYS A 64 12.96 -17.94 10.08
N ARG A 65 11.69 -18.16 10.25
CA ARG A 65 10.75 -18.58 9.19
C ARG A 65 9.63 -17.59 8.96
N PHE A 66 9.09 -17.00 10.00
CA PHE A 66 8.01 -16.03 9.94
C PHE A 66 8.52 -14.61 10.13
N PHE A 67 7.84 -13.66 9.55
CA PHE A 67 8.11 -12.24 9.74
C PHE A 67 6.81 -11.43 9.78
N ALA A 68 6.89 -10.30 10.44
CA ALA A 68 5.89 -9.24 10.39
C ALA A 68 6.59 -7.93 10.03
N SER A 69 5.97 -7.13 9.19
CA SER A 69 6.40 -5.77 8.86
C SER A 69 5.19 -4.85 8.84
N PRO A 70 5.34 -3.54 8.91
CA PRO A 70 4.20 -2.64 8.75
C PRO A 70 3.45 -2.92 7.44
N GLY A 71 2.21 -3.40 7.56
CA GLY A 71 1.35 -3.77 6.42
C GLY A 71 1.58 -5.16 5.82
N SER A 72 2.35 -6.08 6.46
CA SER A 72 2.51 -7.42 5.91
C SER A 72 2.88 -8.44 7.00
N LEU A 73 2.28 -9.61 6.91
CA LEU A 73 2.69 -10.81 7.61
C LEU A 73 3.20 -11.81 6.58
N GLY A 74 4.23 -12.58 6.91
CA GLY A 74 4.76 -13.53 5.94
C GLY A 74 5.53 -14.70 6.53
N MET A 75 5.77 -15.67 5.66
CA MET A 75 6.57 -16.85 5.93
C MET A 75 7.58 -17.06 4.80
N ASN A 76 8.86 -17.14 5.13
CA ASN A 76 9.89 -17.47 4.17
C ASN A 76 9.75 -18.96 3.78
N LEU A 77 9.54 -19.21 2.49
CA LEU A 77 9.44 -20.54 1.88
C LEU A 77 10.80 -21.02 1.41
N TYR A 78 11.59 -20.11 0.84
CA TYR A 78 12.92 -20.36 0.32
C TYR A 78 13.82 -19.15 0.53
N LYS A 79 15.11 -19.40 0.84
CA LYS A 79 16.12 -18.34 0.96
C LYS A 79 17.50 -18.96 0.65
N ALA A 80 18.09 -18.57 -0.46
CA ALA A 80 19.46 -18.89 -0.84
C ALA A 80 19.96 -17.93 -1.93
N ASP A 81 21.24 -17.67 -1.99
CA ASP A 81 21.95 -17.01 -3.10
C ASP A 81 21.31 -15.68 -3.56
N GLY A 82 20.92 -14.85 -2.60
CA GLY A 82 20.26 -13.57 -2.90
C GLY A 82 18.76 -13.68 -3.22
N LEU A 83 18.22 -14.88 -3.44
CA LEU A 83 16.81 -15.12 -3.68
C LEU A 83 16.06 -15.43 -2.38
N ARG A 84 14.95 -14.74 -2.17
CA ARG A 84 13.98 -15.04 -1.11
C ARG A 84 12.60 -15.18 -1.72
N VAL A 85 11.94 -16.30 -1.43
CA VAL A 85 10.53 -16.52 -1.77
C VAL A 85 9.72 -16.61 -0.50
N SER A 86 8.61 -15.89 -0.41
CA SER A 86 7.79 -15.81 0.79
C SER A 86 6.31 -15.90 0.46
N ALA A 87 5.56 -16.61 1.29
CA ALA A 87 4.11 -16.46 1.35
C ALA A 87 3.78 -15.22 2.20
N VAL A 88 2.84 -14.41 1.74
CA VAL A 88 2.50 -13.15 2.41
C VAL A 88 1.00 -12.96 2.52
N ALA A 89 0.59 -12.29 3.61
CA ALA A 89 -0.73 -11.73 3.80
C ALA A 89 -0.59 -10.21 4.01
N THR A 90 -1.31 -9.42 3.23
CA THR A 90 -1.24 -7.95 3.24
C THR A 90 -2.64 -7.35 3.24
N PRO A 91 -2.89 -6.24 3.95
CA PRO A 91 -4.11 -5.49 3.74
C PRO A 91 -4.09 -4.81 2.35
N TYR A 92 -5.19 -4.83 1.66
CA TYR A 92 -5.44 -3.96 0.52
C TYR A 92 -6.32 -2.81 1.01
N THR A 93 -5.71 -1.67 1.15
CA THR A 93 -6.22 -0.63 2.02
C THR A 93 -7.03 0.43 1.28
N LEU A 94 -7.16 0.29 -0.04
CA LEU A 94 -8.07 1.09 -0.84
C LEU A 94 -9.50 0.90 -0.32
N ARG A 95 -10.18 2.01 -0.08
CA ARG A 95 -11.57 2.02 0.36
C ARG A 95 -12.26 3.26 -0.16
N PHE A 96 -13.56 3.15 -0.34
CA PHE A 96 -14.44 4.26 -0.65
C PHE A 96 -15.59 4.28 0.37
N LYS A 97 -15.78 5.39 1.04
CA LYS A 97 -16.90 5.60 1.97
C LYS A 97 -17.73 6.76 1.48
N THR A 98 -19.00 6.54 1.33
CA THR A 98 -19.97 7.55 0.88
C THR A 98 -20.07 8.75 1.82
N ASP A 99 -19.80 8.55 3.11
CA ASP A 99 -19.82 9.61 4.13
C ASP A 99 -18.59 10.54 4.05
N ASP A 100 -17.51 10.08 3.44
CA ASP A 100 -16.25 10.85 3.30
C ASP A 100 -16.18 11.60 1.96
N VAL A 101 -17.27 11.63 1.17
CA VAL A 101 -17.33 12.26 -0.16
C VAL A 101 -18.24 13.48 -0.14
N ASN A 102 -17.82 14.58 -0.79
CA ASN A 102 -18.61 15.81 -0.89
C ASN A 102 -19.51 15.88 -2.13
N ASP A 103 -19.39 14.92 -3.07
CA ASP A 103 -20.19 14.87 -4.30
C ASP A 103 -21.52 14.12 -4.08
N PRO A 104 -22.69 14.74 -4.40
CA PRO A 104 -24.00 14.14 -4.19
C PRO A 104 -24.25 12.85 -5.00
N GLN A 105 -23.64 12.69 -6.19
CA GLN A 105 -23.79 11.50 -7.01
C GLN A 105 -22.96 10.36 -6.45
N LEU A 106 -21.71 10.62 -6.07
CA LEU A 106 -20.84 9.63 -5.46
C LEU A 106 -21.36 9.12 -4.10
N ARG A 107 -22.06 9.98 -3.34
CA ARG A 107 -22.72 9.57 -2.08
C ARG A 107 -23.81 8.51 -2.25
N ARG A 108 -24.34 8.35 -3.46
CA ARG A 108 -25.39 7.36 -3.77
C ARG A 108 -24.81 6.01 -4.23
N LEU A 109 -23.49 5.87 -4.34
CA LEU A 109 -22.85 4.60 -4.62
C LEU A 109 -22.81 3.70 -3.37
N HIS A 110 -22.43 2.46 -3.51
CA HIS A 110 -22.09 1.61 -2.36
C HIS A 110 -20.69 1.93 -1.87
N SER A 111 -20.48 1.82 -0.57
CA SER A 111 -19.14 1.91 0.00
C SER A 111 -18.29 0.69 -0.40
N ARG A 112 -16.99 0.90 -0.66
CA ARG A 112 -16.01 -0.16 -0.93
C ARG A 112 -15.16 -0.36 0.32
N GLN A 113 -15.10 -1.57 0.80
CA GLN A 113 -14.37 -1.92 2.02
C GLN A 113 -12.91 -2.26 1.69
N MET A 114 -12.03 -2.08 2.67
CA MET A 114 -10.67 -2.63 2.58
C MET A 114 -10.73 -4.15 2.49
N SER A 115 -9.73 -4.75 1.85
CA SER A 115 -9.61 -6.19 1.66
C SER A 115 -8.34 -6.74 2.30
N ALA A 116 -8.29 -8.05 2.46
CA ALA A 116 -7.05 -8.77 2.70
C ALA A 116 -6.62 -9.49 1.41
N MET A 117 -5.32 -9.48 1.17
CA MET A 117 -4.72 -10.20 0.05
C MET A 117 -3.71 -11.21 0.56
N VAL A 118 -3.69 -12.39 -0.06
CA VAL A 118 -2.66 -13.42 0.18
C VAL A 118 -1.95 -13.72 -1.12
N GLY A 119 -0.67 -14.09 -1.03
CA GLY A 119 0.08 -14.36 -2.23
C GLY A 119 1.53 -14.74 -1.97
N ILE A 120 2.31 -14.65 -3.04
CA ILE A 120 3.74 -14.98 -3.06
C ILE A 120 4.52 -13.72 -3.45
N ASN A 121 5.60 -13.47 -2.71
CA ASN A 121 6.66 -12.54 -3.09
C ASN A 121 7.93 -13.31 -3.41
N ALA A 122 8.64 -12.87 -4.45
CA ALA A 122 9.99 -13.30 -4.79
C ALA A 122 10.89 -12.05 -4.86
N ASP A 123 11.90 -12.01 -4.01
CA ASP A 123 12.87 -10.92 -3.94
C ASP A 123 14.24 -11.48 -4.31
N TYR A 124 14.90 -10.89 -5.29
CA TYR A 124 16.28 -11.22 -5.67
C TYR A 124 17.17 -9.99 -5.50
N SER A 125 18.28 -10.16 -4.80
CA SER A 125 19.25 -9.08 -4.53
C SER A 125 20.65 -9.49 -4.98
N ALA A 126 21.32 -8.57 -5.67
CA ALA A 126 22.71 -8.71 -6.15
C ALA A 126 23.41 -7.34 -6.11
N ASP A 127 24.67 -7.28 -6.49
CA ASP A 127 25.47 -6.03 -6.50
C ASP A 127 24.90 -4.95 -7.42
N TRP A 128 24.16 -5.35 -8.46
CA TRP A 128 23.50 -4.43 -9.40
C TRP A 128 22.13 -3.92 -8.88
N GLY A 129 21.70 -4.31 -7.69
CA GLY A 129 20.43 -3.87 -7.08
C GLY A 129 19.53 -5.03 -6.69
N ALA A 130 18.24 -4.76 -6.59
CA ALA A 130 17.24 -5.76 -6.20
C ALA A 130 16.01 -5.71 -7.10
N VAL A 131 15.51 -6.90 -7.45
CA VAL A 131 14.24 -7.09 -8.16
C VAL A 131 13.27 -7.77 -7.22
N ALA A 132 12.05 -7.25 -7.14
CA ALA A 132 10.95 -7.81 -6.36
C ALA A 132 9.74 -8.06 -7.25
N ALA A 133 9.24 -9.29 -7.25
CA ALA A 133 8.02 -9.66 -7.93
C ALA A 133 6.98 -10.17 -6.94
N SER A 134 5.70 -9.88 -7.17
CA SER A 134 4.63 -10.42 -6.34
C SER A 134 3.39 -10.78 -7.15
N VAL A 135 2.66 -11.76 -6.67
CA VAL A 135 1.29 -12.08 -7.12
C VAL A 135 0.45 -12.31 -5.89
N LYS A 136 -0.63 -11.56 -5.74
CA LYS A 136 -1.54 -11.60 -4.58
C LYS A 136 -2.98 -11.66 -5.05
N ARG A 137 -3.80 -12.38 -4.32
CA ARG A 137 -5.24 -12.51 -4.55
C ARG A 137 -6.03 -11.98 -3.36
N GLU A 138 -7.10 -11.28 -3.66
CA GLU A 138 -8.08 -10.83 -2.68
C GLU A 138 -8.84 -12.04 -2.09
N VAL A 139 -8.99 -12.06 -0.75
CA VAL A 139 -9.58 -13.19 0.00
C VAL A 139 -10.67 -12.77 1.00
N SER A 140 -11.08 -11.51 1.01
CA SER A 140 -12.13 -10.99 1.91
C SER A 140 -13.54 -11.13 1.33
N GLY A 141 -13.69 -11.72 0.14
CA GLY A 141 -15.00 -11.85 -0.51
C GLY A 141 -15.40 -10.66 -1.38
N HIS A 142 -14.48 -9.77 -1.71
CA HIS A 142 -14.70 -8.59 -2.55
C HIS A 142 -14.32 -8.82 -4.02
N GLY A 143 -14.80 -9.93 -4.59
CA GLY A 143 -14.62 -10.25 -6.02
C GLY A 143 -13.44 -11.16 -6.33
N GLY A 144 -12.54 -11.45 -5.40
CA GLY A 144 -11.41 -12.38 -5.57
C GLY A 144 -10.42 -11.92 -6.65
N GLY A 145 -10.24 -10.61 -6.84
CA GLY A 145 -9.32 -10.05 -7.83
C GLY A 145 -7.85 -10.32 -7.50
N VAL A 146 -7.00 -10.13 -8.51
CA VAL A 146 -5.55 -10.40 -8.42
C VAL A 146 -4.78 -9.10 -8.67
N GLU A 147 -3.72 -8.90 -7.89
CA GLU A 147 -2.70 -7.88 -8.11
C GLU A 147 -1.35 -8.57 -8.32
N SER A 148 -0.62 -8.18 -9.33
CA SER A 148 0.78 -8.58 -9.53
C SER A 148 1.67 -7.34 -9.67
N SER A 149 2.91 -7.45 -9.25
CA SER A 149 3.85 -6.33 -9.35
C SER A 149 5.26 -6.81 -9.67
N LEU A 150 6.00 -5.93 -10.33
CA LEU A 150 7.44 -6.07 -10.58
C LEU A 150 8.11 -4.74 -10.29
N HIS A 151 9.14 -4.76 -9.45
CA HIS A 151 9.88 -3.57 -9.06
C HIS A 151 11.39 -3.82 -9.14
N TYR A 152 12.11 -2.78 -9.51
CA TYR A 152 13.56 -2.71 -9.38
C TYR A 152 13.94 -1.59 -8.41
N SER A 153 14.93 -1.83 -7.57
CA SER A 153 15.47 -0.83 -6.64
C SER A 153 17.00 -0.93 -6.55
N TYR A 154 17.64 0.21 -6.30
CA TYR A 154 19.08 0.29 -6.12
C TYR A 154 19.44 1.11 -4.88
N PRO A 155 20.05 0.51 -3.85
CA PRO A 155 20.45 1.25 -2.65
C PRO A 155 21.73 2.08 -2.91
N ILE A 156 21.66 3.37 -2.58
CA ILE A 156 22.77 4.32 -2.71
C ILE A 156 23.14 4.80 -1.31
N GLN A 157 24.39 4.54 -0.91
CA GLN A 157 24.90 5.02 0.37
C GLN A 157 25.53 6.41 0.21
N ALA A 158 25.02 7.40 0.95
CA ALA A 158 25.54 8.77 0.95
C ALA A 158 25.74 9.24 2.40
N GLY A 159 26.95 9.09 2.89
CA GLY A 159 27.28 9.33 4.29
C GLY A 159 26.46 8.42 5.22
N ARG A 160 25.72 9.01 6.15
CA ARG A 160 24.84 8.27 7.06
C ARG A 160 23.46 7.92 6.45
N PHE A 161 23.16 8.43 5.28
CA PHE A 161 21.86 8.22 4.60
C PHE A 161 21.95 7.08 3.60
N THR A 162 20.95 6.22 3.61
CA THR A 162 20.73 5.22 2.56
C THR A 162 19.53 5.67 1.74
N TRP A 163 19.75 5.94 0.45
CA TRP A 163 18.73 6.28 -0.53
C TRP A 163 18.37 5.04 -1.32
N VAL A 164 17.11 4.80 -1.50
CA VAL A 164 16.62 3.65 -2.28
C VAL A 164 15.58 4.13 -3.30
N PRO A 165 16.02 4.59 -4.47
CA PRO A 165 15.13 4.77 -5.60
C PRO A 165 14.57 3.41 -6.04
N ARG A 166 13.30 3.39 -6.41
CA ARG A 166 12.57 2.20 -6.84
C ARG A 166 11.61 2.57 -7.97
N VAL A 167 11.65 1.79 -9.02
CA VAL A 167 10.73 1.89 -10.16
C VAL A 167 10.02 0.56 -10.35
N GLY A 168 8.83 0.58 -10.90
CA GLY A 168 8.12 -0.67 -11.15
C GLY A 168 6.76 -0.48 -11.78
N VAL A 169 6.06 -1.60 -11.89
CA VAL A 169 4.70 -1.67 -12.43
C VAL A 169 3.84 -2.52 -11.51
N VAL A 170 2.58 -2.13 -11.40
CA VAL A 170 1.53 -2.88 -10.69
C VAL A 170 0.42 -3.17 -11.68
N HIS A 171 0.09 -4.45 -11.85
CA HIS A 171 -1.04 -4.90 -12.67
C HIS A 171 -2.18 -5.35 -11.79
N SER A 172 -3.34 -4.73 -11.97
CA SER A 172 -4.58 -5.06 -11.27
C SER A 172 -5.57 -5.71 -12.23
N SER A 173 -6.10 -6.86 -11.86
CA SER A 173 -7.09 -7.57 -12.68
C SER A 173 -8.41 -6.80 -12.76
N ALA A 174 -9.18 -7.04 -13.83
CA ALA A 174 -10.51 -6.45 -14.01
C ALA A 174 -11.44 -6.67 -12.80
N ARG A 175 -11.42 -7.86 -12.19
CA ARG A 175 -12.23 -8.14 -10.99
C ARG A 175 -11.87 -7.27 -9.78
N LEU A 176 -10.57 -7.00 -9.58
CA LEU A 176 -10.13 -6.14 -8.50
C LEU A 176 -10.58 -4.70 -8.73
N LEU A 177 -10.41 -4.22 -9.96
CA LEU A 177 -10.79 -2.86 -10.34
C LEU A 177 -12.31 -2.68 -10.38
N ASP A 178 -13.07 -3.70 -10.78
CA ASP A 178 -14.53 -3.66 -10.80
C ASP A 178 -15.11 -3.43 -9.41
N TYR A 179 -14.57 -4.10 -8.40
CA TYR A 179 -15.00 -3.85 -7.02
C TYR A 179 -14.72 -2.42 -6.55
N TYR A 180 -13.54 -1.86 -6.87
CA TYR A 180 -13.14 -0.55 -6.35
C TYR A 180 -13.58 0.63 -7.22
N TYR A 181 -13.66 0.46 -8.53
CA TYR A 181 -13.89 1.53 -9.50
C TYR A 181 -15.08 1.28 -10.42
N GLY A 182 -15.71 0.11 -10.34
CA GLY A 182 -16.91 -0.22 -11.11
C GLY A 182 -18.14 0.49 -10.58
N ILE A 183 -19.08 0.78 -11.48
CA ILE A 183 -20.43 1.31 -11.19
C ILE A 183 -21.43 0.38 -11.84
N SER A 184 -22.19 -0.35 -11.03
CA SER A 184 -23.23 -1.25 -11.51
C SER A 184 -24.40 -0.48 -12.12
N ASP A 185 -25.25 -1.17 -12.93
CA ASP A 185 -26.45 -0.56 -13.50
C ASP A 185 -27.39 0.00 -12.42
N GLU A 186 -27.51 -0.71 -11.28
CA GLU A 186 -28.28 -0.25 -10.13
C GLU A 186 -27.70 1.03 -9.53
N GLU A 187 -26.38 1.08 -9.34
CA GLU A 187 -25.69 2.27 -8.86
C GLU A 187 -25.82 3.45 -9.84
N ALA A 188 -25.74 3.17 -11.14
CA ALA A 188 -25.90 4.17 -12.20
C ALA A 188 -27.30 4.80 -12.15
N LEU A 189 -28.35 3.99 -12.08
CA LEU A 189 -29.73 4.46 -11.97
C LEU A 189 -29.96 5.33 -10.71
N ARG A 190 -29.36 4.94 -9.60
CA ARG A 190 -29.53 5.63 -8.30
C ARG A 190 -28.71 6.92 -8.22
N SER A 191 -27.50 6.90 -8.76
CA SER A 191 -26.58 8.04 -8.66
C SER A 191 -26.69 9.04 -9.79
N GLY A 192 -27.15 8.62 -10.96
CA GLY A 192 -27.12 9.40 -12.19
C GLY A 192 -25.72 9.44 -12.85
N LEU A 193 -24.78 8.65 -12.38
CA LEU A 193 -23.50 8.41 -13.03
C LEU A 193 -23.65 7.36 -14.13
N ALA A 194 -22.75 7.36 -15.11
CA ALA A 194 -22.71 6.30 -16.11
C ALA A 194 -22.30 4.96 -15.46
N ALA A 195 -22.95 3.87 -15.87
CA ALA A 195 -22.49 2.53 -15.52
C ALA A 195 -21.08 2.32 -16.06
N TYR A 196 -20.21 1.70 -15.27
CA TYR A 196 -18.81 1.52 -15.64
C TYR A 196 -18.29 0.15 -15.19
N LYS A 197 -17.71 -0.58 -16.12
CA LYS A 197 -17.09 -1.88 -15.88
C LYS A 197 -15.64 -1.83 -16.34
N PRO A 198 -14.69 -1.60 -15.42
CA PRO A 198 -13.28 -1.49 -15.77
C PRO A 198 -12.71 -2.81 -16.29
N GLY A 199 -11.77 -2.71 -17.24
CA GLY A 199 -10.87 -3.78 -17.61
C GLY A 199 -9.77 -3.99 -16.54
N SER A 200 -8.72 -4.74 -16.88
CA SER A 200 -7.48 -4.74 -16.11
C SER A 200 -6.65 -3.50 -16.41
N ALA A 201 -5.81 -3.08 -15.47
CA ALA A 201 -4.90 -1.95 -15.67
C ALA A 201 -3.48 -2.28 -15.20
N THR A 202 -2.51 -1.67 -15.87
CA THR A 202 -1.11 -1.65 -15.45
C THR A 202 -0.71 -0.23 -15.10
N SER A 203 -0.24 -0.04 -13.89
CA SER A 203 0.10 1.25 -13.30
C SER A 203 1.60 1.33 -13.05
N PRO A 204 2.34 2.17 -13.77
CA PRO A 204 3.74 2.48 -13.44
C PRO A 204 3.86 3.13 -12.07
N SER A 205 4.98 2.92 -11.41
CA SER A 205 5.25 3.50 -10.10
C SER A 205 6.70 3.94 -9.94
N LEU A 206 6.89 5.01 -9.20
CA LEU A 206 8.19 5.53 -8.77
C LEU A 206 8.14 5.77 -7.26
N GLN A 207 9.20 5.35 -6.57
CA GLN A 207 9.35 5.58 -5.13
C GLN A 207 10.77 5.99 -4.82
N ILE A 208 10.95 6.84 -3.84
CA ILE A 208 12.24 7.14 -3.22
C ILE A 208 12.07 6.97 -1.72
N ALA A 209 12.87 6.08 -1.15
CA ALA A 209 13.00 5.93 0.29
C ALA A 209 14.36 6.46 0.74
N VAL A 210 14.39 7.13 1.90
CA VAL A 210 15.60 7.62 2.54
C VAL A 210 15.60 7.17 3.98
N SER A 211 16.64 6.49 4.43
CA SER A 211 16.77 6.07 5.80
C SER A 211 18.09 6.51 6.43
N THR A 212 18.07 6.76 7.74
CA THR A 212 19.27 7.13 8.50
C THR A 212 19.19 6.54 9.91
N PRO A 213 20.29 5.99 10.45
CA PRO A 213 20.36 5.64 11.86
C PRO A 213 20.39 6.90 12.73
N LEU A 214 19.69 6.87 13.85
CA LEU A 214 19.69 7.89 14.90
C LEU A 214 20.23 7.25 16.19
N GLY A 215 21.54 7.28 16.34
CA GLY A 215 22.24 6.51 17.36
C GLY A 215 22.26 5.01 17.06
N THR A 216 22.32 4.17 18.09
CA THR A 216 22.51 2.72 17.94
C THR A 216 21.22 1.92 17.78
N LYS A 217 20.08 2.45 18.25
CA LYS A 217 18.82 1.71 18.34
C LYS A 217 17.69 2.29 17.49
N TRP A 218 17.80 3.53 17.06
CA TRP A 218 16.75 4.20 16.33
C TRP A 218 17.07 4.32 14.84
N ARG A 219 16.04 4.28 14.01
CA ARG A 219 16.11 4.54 12.57
C ARG A 219 14.94 5.42 12.16
N ALA A 220 15.24 6.49 11.45
CA ALA A 220 14.24 7.29 10.75
C ALA A 220 14.23 6.89 9.28
N THR A 221 13.04 6.82 8.69
CA THR A 221 12.83 6.52 7.27
C THR A 221 11.77 7.44 6.72
N GLY A 222 12.08 8.14 5.63
CA GLY A 222 11.14 8.90 4.82
C GLY A 222 10.89 8.19 3.50
N VAL A 223 9.67 8.24 2.98
CA VAL A 223 9.28 7.65 1.69
C VAL A 223 8.36 8.60 0.96
N VAL A 224 8.63 8.80 -0.32
CA VAL A 224 7.70 9.42 -1.26
C VAL A 224 7.50 8.45 -2.41
N ALA A 225 6.26 8.21 -2.79
CA ALA A 225 5.90 7.34 -3.88
C ALA A 225 4.81 7.97 -4.74
N ASN A 226 4.89 7.73 -6.04
CA ASN A 226 3.83 8.06 -7.00
C ASN A 226 3.50 6.84 -7.83
N GLN A 227 2.22 6.62 -8.06
CA GLN A 227 1.70 5.58 -8.95
C GLN A 227 0.78 6.25 -9.96
N TRP A 228 1.06 6.08 -11.24
CA TRP A 228 0.20 6.54 -12.32
C TRP A 228 -0.82 5.45 -12.64
N PHE A 229 -2.07 5.84 -12.72
CA PHE A 229 -3.14 4.89 -13.01
C PHE A 229 -3.17 4.57 -14.51
N GLY A 230 -3.62 3.37 -14.85
CA GLY A 230 -3.97 3.03 -16.22
C GLY A 230 -5.42 3.42 -16.53
N ASP A 231 -5.75 3.48 -17.82
CA ASP A 231 -7.02 3.97 -18.37
C ASP A 231 -8.26 3.37 -17.66
N ALA A 232 -8.23 2.07 -17.33
CA ALA A 232 -9.34 1.42 -16.62
C ALA A 232 -9.64 1.98 -15.21
N VAL A 233 -8.72 2.75 -14.63
CA VAL A 233 -8.95 3.51 -13.39
C VAL A 233 -9.30 4.95 -13.72
N GLU A 234 -8.57 5.59 -14.64
CA GLU A 234 -8.75 6.99 -15.01
C GLU A 234 -10.11 7.28 -15.62
N ASP A 235 -10.63 6.37 -16.44
CA ASP A 235 -11.93 6.49 -17.11
C ASP A 235 -13.13 6.24 -16.18
N SER A 236 -12.89 5.79 -14.94
CA SER A 236 -13.97 5.58 -13.99
C SER A 236 -14.58 6.90 -13.54
N PRO A 237 -15.92 7.05 -13.58
CA PRO A 237 -16.59 8.21 -13.01
C PRO A 237 -16.32 8.44 -11.51
N MET A 238 -15.81 7.42 -10.81
CA MET A 238 -15.39 7.52 -9.41
C MET A 238 -13.99 8.13 -9.26
N ALA A 239 -13.11 8.01 -10.26
CA ALA A 239 -11.76 8.55 -10.25
C ALA A 239 -11.73 10.00 -10.79
N ARG A 240 -10.79 10.79 -10.30
CA ARG A 240 -10.58 12.17 -10.79
C ARG A 240 -9.11 12.49 -11.05
N ARG A 241 -8.22 11.60 -10.65
CA ARG A 241 -6.78 11.81 -10.77
C ARG A 241 -6.16 10.68 -11.59
N SER A 242 -5.21 11.03 -12.41
CA SER A 242 -4.41 10.08 -13.19
C SER A 242 -3.28 9.45 -12.37
N SER A 243 -3.09 9.89 -11.13
CA SER A 243 -2.05 9.34 -10.24
C SER A 243 -2.37 9.51 -8.77
N GLN A 244 -1.68 8.74 -7.97
CA GLN A 244 -1.72 8.79 -6.51
C GLN A 244 -0.32 9.04 -5.98
N THR A 245 -0.18 10.04 -5.13
CA THR A 245 1.08 10.35 -4.44
C THR A 245 0.94 10.03 -2.96
N SER A 246 1.98 9.47 -2.39
CA SER A 246 2.06 9.11 -0.96
C SER A 246 3.35 9.59 -0.36
N ALA A 247 3.28 10.07 0.87
CA ALA A 247 4.45 10.44 1.65
C ALA A 247 4.33 9.86 3.06
N PHE A 248 5.40 9.26 3.57
CA PHE A 248 5.46 8.66 4.90
C PHE A 248 6.77 8.98 5.59
N ILE A 249 6.70 9.17 6.91
CA ILE A 249 7.86 9.26 7.78
C ILE A 249 7.66 8.27 8.93
N SER A 250 8.62 7.40 9.12
CA SER A 250 8.62 6.39 10.18
C SER A 250 9.80 6.61 11.12
N LEU A 251 9.57 6.42 12.41
CA LEU A 251 10.61 6.35 13.44
C LEU A 251 10.49 5.00 14.15
N MET A 252 11.51 4.16 14.01
CA MET A 252 11.55 2.79 14.53
C MET A 252 12.69 2.61 15.52
N ARG A 253 12.44 1.85 16.60
CA ARG A 253 13.44 1.45 17.58
C ARG A 253 13.63 -0.07 17.54
N ALA A 254 14.88 -0.50 17.51
CA ALA A 254 15.28 -1.90 17.67
C ALA A 254 15.41 -2.27 19.17
N PHE A 255 15.00 -3.49 19.51
CA PHE A 255 15.03 -4.04 20.88
C PHE A 255 15.95 -5.24 20.96
#